data_c6b868bdaba5ddda39f268edb06b3146
#
_entry.id   c6b868bdaba5ddda39f268edb06b3146
#
_cell.length_a   1.000
_cell.length_b   1.000
_cell.length_c   1.000
_cell.angle_alpha   90.00
_cell.angle_beta   90.00
_cell.angle_gamma   90.00
#
_symmetry.space_group_name_H-M   'P 1'
#
loop_
_entity.id
_entity.type
_entity.pdbx_description
1 polymer ?
#
loop_
_entity_poly.entity_id
_entity_poly.type
_entity_poly.pdbx_seq_one_letter_code
_entity_poly.pdbx_strand_id
1 'polypeptide(L)'
;FSQYVYVSSQFHTMGASVGSDIYGTYKPRSRNKLTNVIRLGVLFSILVSYIICYMLPHDIIARGTSIFMGICAAAFLPAYFCALYWKKATKQGVMASLWVGTIGSLFALVFLHQKESEALGICKALFGRDVLITTYPFPVIDPILFALPLSVLAIVVISLMTYRK
;
A
#
# COMPACT_ATOMS: atom_id res chain seq x y z
N PHE A 1 17.88 -1.42 -21.25
CA PHE A 1 16.70 -1.99 -21.96
C PHE A 1 15.73 -2.63 -20.97
N SER A 2 16.19 -3.44 -20.02
CA SER A 2 15.33 -4.14 -19.07
C SER A 2 14.52 -3.20 -18.16
N GLN A 3 15.09 -2.09 -17.71
CA GLN A 3 14.41 -1.13 -16.83
C GLN A 3 13.18 -0.48 -17.49
N TYR A 4 13.25 -0.17 -18.77
CA TYR A 4 12.10 0.41 -19.50
C TYR A 4 10.94 -0.59 -19.62
N VAL A 5 11.23 -1.87 -19.77
CA VAL A 5 10.22 -2.93 -19.80
C VAL A 5 9.49 -3.05 -18.48
N TYR A 6 10.22 -2.99 -17.34
CA TYR A 6 9.60 -3.02 -16.02
C TYR A 6 8.70 -1.82 -15.76
N VAL A 7 9.17 -0.60 -16.06
CA VAL A 7 8.39 0.62 -15.85
C VAL A 7 7.12 0.61 -16.73
N SER A 8 7.26 0.25 -18.00
CA SER A 8 6.12 0.12 -18.92
C SER A 8 5.08 -0.89 -18.43
N SER A 9 5.54 -2.05 -17.93
CA SER A 9 4.68 -3.08 -17.36
C SER A 9 3.89 -2.57 -16.16
N GLN A 10 4.51 -1.83 -15.26
CA GLN A 10 3.86 -1.26 -14.07
C GLN A 10 2.74 -0.28 -14.46
N PHE A 11 3.01 0.66 -15.36
CA PHE A 11 1.99 1.61 -15.81
C PHE A 11 0.84 0.91 -16.54
N HIS A 12 1.15 -0.13 -17.33
CA HIS A 12 0.11 -0.91 -18.01
C HIS A 12 -0.77 -1.65 -17.00
N THR A 13 -0.19 -2.23 -15.97
CA THR A 13 -0.93 -2.91 -14.89
C THR A 13 -1.83 -1.94 -14.14
N MET A 14 -1.33 -0.73 -13.79
CA MET A 14 -2.16 0.31 -13.15
C MET A 14 -3.35 0.71 -14.04
N GLY A 15 -3.10 0.94 -15.34
CA GLY A 15 -4.17 1.28 -16.29
C GLY A 15 -5.18 0.15 -16.47
N ALA A 16 -4.72 -1.11 -16.50
CA ALA A 16 -5.59 -2.28 -16.58
C ALA A 16 -6.46 -2.43 -15.33
N SER A 17 -5.91 -2.24 -14.14
CA SER A 17 -6.70 -2.28 -12.89
C SER A 17 -7.78 -1.21 -12.87
N VAL A 18 -7.49 0.02 -13.26
CA VAL A 18 -8.50 1.07 -13.37
C VAL A 18 -9.57 0.72 -14.41
N GLY A 19 -9.17 0.22 -15.57
CA GLY A 19 -10.09 -0.13 -16.64
C GLY A 19 -10.94 -1.37 -16.36
N SER A 20 -10.31 -2.47 -15.93
CA SER A 20 -11.02 -3.74 -15.73
C SER A 20 -11.75 -3.79 -14.39
N ASP A 21 -11.12 -3.36 -13.32
CA ASP A 21 -11.63 -3.58 -11.97
C ASP A 21 -12.65 -2.51 -11.56
N ILE A 22 -12.38 -1.24 -11.90
CA ILE A 22 -13.29 -0.14 -11.57
C ILE A 22 -14.35 0.02 -12.65
N TYR A 23 -13.96 0.32 -13.89
CA TYR A 23 -14.92 0.62 -14.95
C TYR A 23 -15.70 -0.61 -15.42
N GLY A 24 -15.03 -1.78 -15.52
CA GLY A 24 -15.66 -3.04 -15.90
C GLY A 24 -16.74 -3.49 -14.94
N THR A 25 -16.60 -3.22 -13.65
CA THR A 25 -17.60 -3.53 -12.61
C THR A 25 -18.83 -2.63 -12.71
N TYR A 26 -18.66 -1.34 -13.04
CA TYR A 26 -19.77 -0.40 -13.14
C TYR A 26 -20.50 -0.41 -14.48
N LYS A 27 -19.82 -0.71 -15.59
CA LYS A 27 -20.41 -0.77 -16.94
C LYS A 27 -19.81 -1.89 -17.79
N PRO A 28 -20.35 -3.14 -17.71
CA PRO A 28 -19.77 -4.30 -18.38
C PRO A 28 -19.94 -4.34 -19.92
N ARG A 29 -20.37 -3.25 -20.55
CA ARG A 29 -20.83 -3.26 -21.96
C ARG A 29 -20.00 -2.37 -22.87
N SER A 30 -18.95 -2.87 -23.43
CA SER A 30 -18.32 -2.50 -24.72
C SER A 30 -16.80 -2.58 -24.63
N ARG A 31 -16.25 -3.54 -25.35
CA ARG A 31 -14.79 -3.80 -25.43
C ARG A 31 -13.97 -2.58 -25.88
N ASN A 32 -14.50 -1.79 -26.81
CA ASN A 32 -13.81 -0.59 -27.31
C ASN A 32 -13.73 0.53 -26.27
N LYS A 33 -14.77 0.69 -25.44
CA LYS A 33 -14.77 1.67 -24.35
C LYS A 33 -13.82 1.28 -23.23
N LEU A 34 -13.71 -0.02 -22.93
CA LEU A 34 -12.78 -0.54 -21.95
C LEU A 34 -11.31 -0.24 -22.32
N THR A 35 -10.95 -0.46 -23.59
CA THR A 35 -9.58 -0.16 -24.07
C THR A 35 -9.24 1.33 -23.94
N ASN A 36 -10.20 2.22 -24.22
CA ASN A 36 -9.97 3.65 -24.07
C ASN A 36 -9.84 4.06 -22.60
N VAL A 37 -10.59 3.44 -21.70
CA VAL A 37 -10.45 3.69 -20.25
C VAL A 37 -9.10 3.19 -19.73
N ILE A 38 -8.62 2.04 -20.18
CA ILE A 38 -7.28 1.54 -19.83
C ILE A 38 -6.20 2.52 -20.32
N ARG A 39 -6.28 3.01 -21.55
CA ARG A 39 -5.34 4.00 -22.09
C ARG A 39 -5.36 5.30 -21.29
N LEU A 40 -6.55 5.79 -20.93
CA LEU A 40 -6.69 6.97 -20.10
C LEU A 40 -6.12 6.75 -18.69
N GLY A 41 -6.34 5.58 -18.11
CA GLY A 41 -5.76 5.18 -16.83
C GLY A 41 -4.24 5.16 -16.84
N VAL A 42 -3.63 4.64 -17.91
CA VAL A 42 -2.16 4.66 -18.11
C VAL A 42 -1.65 6.10 -18.20
N LEU A 43 -2.28 6.94 -19.02
CA LEU A 43 -1.89 8.35 -19.15
C LEU A 43 -1.99 9.10 -17.82
N PHE A 44 -3.07 8.89 -17.09
CA PHE A 44 -3.27 9.48 -15.76
C PHE A 44 -2.19 9.03 -14.76
N SER A 45 -1.86 7.74 -14.73
CA SER A 45 -0.82 7.18 -13.88
C SER A 45 0.55 7.78 -14.19
N ILE A 46 0.89 7.97 -15.46
CA ILE A 46 2.15 8.60 -15.90
C ILE A 46 2.20 10.06 -15.42
N LEU A 47 1.12 10.82 -15.63
CA LEU A 47 1.05 12.23 -15.20
C LEU A 47 1.21 12.36 -13.68
N VAL A 48 0.49 11.56 -12.91
CA VAL A 48 0.59 11.58 -11.45
C VAL A 48 2.00 11.22 -10.99
N SER A 49 2.60 10.16 -11.57
CA SER A 49 3.98 9.77 -11.25
C SER A 49 4.99 10.85 -11.60
N TYR A 50 4.80 11.55 -12.70
CA TYR A 50 5.67 12.66 -13.12
C TYR A 50 5.60 13.83 -12.13
N ILE A 51 4.39 14.21 -11.71
CA ILE A 51 4.17 15.29 -10.74
C ILE A 51 4.81 14.92 -9.39
N ILE A 52 4.57 13.70 -8.91
CA ILE A 52 5.14 13.21 -7.64
C ILE A 52 6.67 13.20 -7.73
N CYS A 53 7.24 12.71 -8.82
CA CYS A 53 8.69 12.66 -9.03
C CYS A 53 9.33 14.06 -9.01
N TYR A 54 8.64 15.07 -9.53
CA TYR A 54 9.12 16.45 -9.53
C TYR A 54 9.03 17.10 -8.15
N MET A 55 8.03 16.74 -7.35
CA MET A 55 7.81 17.34 -6.02
C MET A 55 8.64 16.67 -4.91
N LEU A 56 9.02 15.40 -5.08
CA LEU A 56 9.76 14.67 -4.04
C LEU A 56 11.29 14.82 -4.19
N PRO A 57 12.02 14.95 -3.06
CA PRO A 57 13.48 14.86 -3.05
C PRO A 57 13.98 13.51 -3.56
N HIS A 58 15.12 13.50 -4.24
CA HIS A 58 15.70 12.29 -4.83
C HIS A 58 15.94 11.15 -3.81
N ASP A 59 16.28 11.48 -2.58
CA ASP A 59 16.52 10.51 -1.50
C ASP A 59 15.26 9.70 -1.14
N ILE A 60 14.09 10.34 -1.20
CA ILE A 60 12.81 9.67 -0.92
C ILE A 60 12.43 8.75 -2.07
N ILE A 61 12.67 9.15 -3.32
CA ILE A 61 12.40 8.33 -4.49
C ILE A 61 13.21 7.04 -4.44
N ALA A 62 14.49 7.13 -4.09
CA ALA A 62 15.36 5.96 -3.95
C ALA A 62 14.86 4.97 -2.88
N ARG A 63 14.29 5.48 -1.79
CA ARG A 63 13.71 4.66 -0.70
C ARG A 63 12.27 4.22 -0.96
N GLY A 64 11.57 4.89 -1.85
CA GLY A 64 10.16 4.62 -2.14
C GLY A 64 9.87 3.17 -2.49
N THR A 65 10.78 2.50 -3.18
CA THR A 65 10.66 1.08 -3.50
C THR A 65 10.69 0.21 -2.24
N SER A 66 11.61 0.47 -1.32
CA SER A 66 11.71 -0.26 -0.05
C SER A 66 10.47 -0.06 0.82
N ILE A 67 10.01 1.19 0.93
CA ILE A 67 8.81 1.56 1.66
C ILE A 67 7.58 0.84 1.08
N PHE A 68 7.42 0.88 -0.24
CA PHE A 68 6.30 0.22 -0.92
C PHE A 68 6.31 -1.29 -0.69
N MET A 69 7.47 -1.94 -0.81
CA MET A 69 7.62 -3.37 -0.52
C MET A 69 7.27 -3.70 0.94
N GLY A 70 7.68 -2.85 1.89
CA GLY A 70 7.33 -3.00 3.31
C GLY A 70 5.82 -2.93 3.55
N ILE A 71 5.14 -1.97 2.95
CA ILE A 71 3.67 -1.82 3.05
C ILE A 71 2.98 -3.04 2.44
N CYS A 72 3.39 -3.46 1.24
CA CYS A 72 2.83 -4.63 0.57
C CYS A 72 3.04 -5.90 1.40
N ALA A 73 4.23 -6.11 1.95
CA ALA A 73 4.50 -7.26 2.79
C ALA A 73 3.63 -7.27 4.05
N ALA A 74 3.50 -6.15 4.76
CA ALA A 74 2.67 -6.06 5.95
C ALA A 74 1.18 -6.28 5.67
N ALA A 75 0.68 -5.85 4.52
CA ALA A 75 -0.72 -6.01 4.13
C ALA A 75 -1.03 -7.41 3.58
N PHE A 76 -0.25 -7.86 2.60
CA PHE A 76 -0.60 -9.05 1.83
C PHE A 76 -0.04 -10.36 2.39
N LEU A 77 1.13 -10.35 3.04
CA LEU A 77 1.76 -11.58 3.52
C LEU A 77 0.89 -12.32 4.54
N PRO A 78 0.34 -11.70 5.59
CA PRO A 78 -0.53 -12.40 6.53
C PRO A 78 -1.81 -12.91 5.89
N ALA A 79 -2.41 -12.11 5.01
CA ALA A 79 -3.62 -12.47 4.28
C ALA A 79 -3.39 -13.71 3.39
N TYR A 80 -2.30 -13.70 2.63
CA TYR A 80 -1.92 -14.79 1.73
C TYR A 80 -1.58 -16.08 2.50
N PHE A 81 -0.76 -15.96 3.55
CA PHE A 81 -0.36 -17.10 4.37
C PHE A 81 -1.57 -17.76 5.04
N CYS A 82 -2.45 -16.96 5.65
CA CYS A 82 -3.64 -17.50 6.28
C CYS A 82 -4.64 -18.09 5.26
N ALA A 83 -4.77 -17.51 4.07
CA ALA A 83 -5.63 -18.06 3.03
C ALA A 83 -5.16 -19.44 2.54
N LEU A 84 -3.84 -19.69 2.49
CA LEU A 84 -3.29 -20.97 2.06
C LEU A 84 -3.27 -22.04 3.16
N TYR A 85 -2.90 -21.67 4.38
CA TYR A 85 -2.61 -22.64 5.43
C TYR A 85 -3.70 -22.74 6.50
N TRP A 86 -4.55 -21.74 6.64
CA TRP A 86 -5.55 -21.70 7.70
C TRP A 86 -6.97 -21.88 7.17
N LYS A 87 -7.50 -23.08 7.29
CA LYS A 87 -8.86 -23.47 6.81
C LYS A 87 -10.01 -22.65 7.42
N LYS A 88 -9.78 -21.95 8.53
CA LYS A 88 -10.77 -21.10 9.20
C LYS A 88 -10.66 -19.64 8.82
N ALA A 89 -9.78 -19.28 7.87
CA ALA A 89 -9.68 -17.93 7.36
C ALA A 89 -10.99 -17.52 6.66
N THR A 90 -11.54 -16.38 7.04
CA THR A 90 -12.77 -15.85 6.46
C THR A 90 -12.48 -14.67 5.54
N LYS A 91 -13.34 -14.44 4.55
CA LYS A 91 -13.22 -13.29 3.64
C LYS A 91 -13.12 -11.96 4.41
N GLN A 92 -13.89 -11.81 5.49
CA GLN A 92 -13.88 -10.60 6.31
C GLN A 92 -12.57 -10.44 7.08
N GLY A 93 -11.99 -11.54 7.59
CA GLY A 93 -10.69 -11.53 8.24
C GLY A 93 -9.56 -11.13 7.31
N VAL A 94 -9.57 -11.66 6.06
CA VAL A 94 -8.60 -11.27 5.02
C VAL A 94 -8.72 -9.80 4.66
N MET A 95 -9.94 -9.30 4.43
CA MET A 95 -10.16 -7.88 4.14
C MET A 95 -9.69 -6.97 5.28
N ALA A 96 -9.98 -7.34 6.52
CA ALA A 96 -9.53 -6.58 7.68
C ALA A 96 -8.01 -6.56 7.83
N SER A 97 -7.33 -7.69 7.59
CA SER A 97 -5.86 -7.77 7.59
C SER A 97 -5.23 -6.82 6.56
N LEU A 98 -5.80 -6.79 5.34
CA LEU A 98 -5.34 -5.88 4.29
C LEU A 98 -5.46 -4.40 4.73
N TRP A 99 -6.62 -4.01 5.25
CA TRP A 99 -6.84 -2.65 5.72
C TRP A 99 -5.95 -2.28 6.92
N VAL A 100 -5.91 -3.14 7.93
CA VAL A 100 -5.09 -2.90 9.14
C VAL A 100 -3.61 -2.88 8.80
N GLY A 101 -3.12 -3.79 7.94
CA GLY A 101 -1.74 -3.82 7.48
C GLY A 101 -1.36 -2.56 6.72
N THR A 102 -2.21 -2.11 5.77
CA THR A 102 -1.95 -0.90 4.99
C THR A 102 -2.01 0.37 5.86
N ILE A 103 -3.08 0.54 6.63
CA ILE A 103 -3.24 1.72 7.49
C ILE A 103 -2.16 1.75 8.59
N GLY A 104 -1.86 0.61 9.20
CA GLY A 104 -0.81 0.49 10.21
C GLY A 104 0.57 0.82 9.67
N SER A 105 0.89 0.36 8.46
CA SER A 105 2.16 0.69 7.80
C SER A 105 2.25 2.17 7.46
N LEU A 106 1.19 2.76 6.90
CA LEU A 106 1.16 4.20 6.57
C LEU A 106 1.25 5.05 7.84
N PHE A 107 0.54 4.67 8.90
CA PHE A 107 0.63 5.37 10.18
C PHE A 107 2.06 5.31 10.75
N ALA A 108 2.66 4.13 10.79
CA ALA A 108 4.02 3.97 11.29
C ALA A 108 5.04 4.76 10.46
N LEU A 109 4.87 4.81 9.13
CA LEU A 109 5.71 5.56 8.22
C LEU A 109 5.61 7.08 8.44
N VAL A 110 4.41 7.61 8.59
CA VAL A 110 4.18 9.06 8.73
C VAL A 110 4.54 9.57 10.12
N PHE A 111 4.33 8.75 11.17
CA PHE A 111 4.41 9.22 12.54
C PHE A 111 5.57 8.64 13.36
N LEU A 112 6.07 7.47 13.02
CA LEU A 112 7.10 6.78 13.81
C LEU A 112 8.47 6.81 13.14
N HIS A 113 8.55 6.70 11.83
CA HIS A 113 9.82 6.64 11.12
C HIS A 113 10.38 8.04 10.85
N GLN A 114 11.51 8.39 11.46
CA GLN A 114 12.04 9.76 11.49
C GLN A 114 12.31 10.36 10.10
N LYS A 115 12.96 9.60 9.23
CA LYS A 115 13.40 10.10 7.92
C LYS A 115 12.25 10.44 6.98
N GLU A 116 11.21 9.62 6.97
CA GLU A 116 10.04 9.80 6.14
C GLU A 116 9.06 10.81 6.75
N SER A 117 8.91 10.80 8.08
CA SER A 117 8.09 11.76 8.79
C SER A 117 8.60 13.20 8.63
N GLU A 118 9.92 13.39 8.74
CA GLU A 118 10.58 14.68 8.54
C GLU A 118 10.42 15.17 7.09
N ALA A 119 10.59 14.28 6.13
CA ALA A 119 10.49 14.61 4.71
C ALA A 119 9.05 14.92 4.25
N LEU A 120 8.05 14.25 4.82
CA LEU A 120 6.64 14.51 4.55
C LEU A 120 6.13 15.75 5.30
N GLY A 121 6.75 16.10 6.43
CA GLY A 121 6.40 17.27 7.24
C GLY A 121 5.02 17.22 7.90
N ILE A 122 4.26 16.13 7.74
CA ILE A 122 2.88 15.99 8.23
C ILE A 122 2.85 15.96 9.75
N CYS A 123 3.75 15.21 10.38
CA CYS A 123 3.84 15.11 11.83
C CYS A 123 4.19 16.47 12.45
N LYS A 124 5.10 17.21 11.82
CA LYS A 124 5.49 18.56 12.24
C LYS A 124 4.34 19.56 12.12
N ALA A 125 3.54 19.47 11.05
CA ALA A 125 2.38 20.32 10.84
C ALA A 125 1.25 20.07 11.86
N LEU A 126 1.06 18.80 12.29
CA LEU A 126 -0.02 18.42 13.20
C LEU A 126 0.38 18.51 14.69
N PHE A 127 1.60 18.12 15.04
CA PHE A 127 2.04 17.97 16.43
C PHE A 127 3.24 18.85 16.79
N GLY A 128 3.79 19.63 15.85
CA GLY A 128 4.96 20.49 16.08
C GLY A 128 6.26 19.72 16.36
N ARG A 129 6.28 18.41 16.13
CA ARG A 129 7.42 17.51 16.33
C ARG A 129 7.67 16.69 15.09
N ASP A 130 8.92 16.32 14.85
CA ASP A 130 9.30 15.57 13.64
C ASP A 130 8.84 14.10 13.72
N VAL A 131 8.72 13.54 14.94
CA VAL A 131 8.19 12.19 15.21
C VAL A 131 7.41 12.17 16.52
N LEU A 132 6.45 11.25 16.63
CA LEU A 132 5.66 11.06 17.86
C LEU A 132 6.49 10.46 19.00
N ILE A 133 7.36 9.50 18.69
CA ILE A 133 8.18 8.78 19.68
C ILE A 133 9.65 9.01 19.35
N THR A 134 10.33 9.76 20.20
CA THR A 134 11.77 10.07 20.06
C THR A 134 12.67 9.02 20.70
N THR A 135 12.10 8.10 21.50
CA THR A 135 12.86 7.07 22.21
C THR A 135 13.42 6.02 21.26
N TYR A 136 14.75 5.86 21.25
CA TYR A 136 15.40 4.77 20.53
C TYR A 136 14.89 3.41 21.05
N PRO A 137 14.55 2.41 20.20
CA PRO A 137 14.87 2.28 18.77
C PRO A 137 13.74 2.67 17.78
N PHE A 138 12.58 3.14 18.23
CA PHE A 138 11.38 3.34 17.41
C PHE A 138 11.56 4.20 16.14
N PRO A 139 12.31 5.30 16.14
CA PRO A 139 12.48 6.15 14.95
C PRO A 139 13.29 5.53 13.81
N VAL A 140 14.00 4.42 14.10
CA VAL A 140 14.92 3.75 13.15
C VAL A 140 14.36 2.41 12.66
N ILE A 141 13.40 1.84 13.38
CA ILE A 141 12.81 0.54 13.04
C ILE A 141 11.90 0.69 11.83
N ASP A 142 12.03 -0.23 10.89
CA ASP A 142 11.18 -0.29 9.70
C ASP A 142 9.70 -0.45 10.09
N PRO A 143 8.79 0.34 9.52
CA PRO A 143 7.34 0.26 9.77
C PRO A 143 6.73 -1.13 9.64
N ILE A 144 7.33 -2.01 8.85
CA ILE A 144 6.87 -3.39 8.66
C ILE A 144 6.86 -4.18 9.97
N LEU A 145 7.82 -3.94 10.88
CA LEU A 145 7.93 -4.68 12.15
C LEU A 145 6.74 -4.42 13.10
N PHE A 146 6.07 -3.28 12.97
CA PHE A 146 4.86 -2.95 13.73
C PHE A 146 3.60 -3.37 12.98
N ALA A 147 3.54 -3.11 11.69
CA ALA A 147 2.35 -3.32 10.89
C ALA A 147 2.07 -4.81 10.63
N LEU A 148 3.12 -5.63 10.45
CA LEU A 148 2.97 -7.05 10.17
C LEU A 148 2.34 -7.82 11.36
N PRO A 149 2.82 -7.73 12.60
CA PRO A 149 2.17 -8.38 13.73
C PRO A 149 0.72 -7.91 13.94
N LEU A 150 0.47 -6.61 13.74
CA LEU A 150 -0.86 -6.03 13.87
C LEU A 150 -1.83 -6.61 12.81
N SER A 151 -1.37 -6.76 11.59
CA SER A 151 -2.11 -7.38 10.48
C SER A 151 -2.40 -8.86 10.73
N VAL A 152 -1.42 -9.61 11.28
CA VAL A 152 -1.61 -11.02 11.70
C VAL A 152 -2.66 -11.12 12.81
N LEU A 153 -2.60 -10.27 13.81
CA LEU A 153 -3.60 -10.24 14.88
C LEU A 153 -4.98 -9.94 14.33
N ALA A 154 -5.10 -8.97 13.43
CA ALA A 154 -6.38 -8.60 12.83
C ALA A 154 -7.03 -9.78 12.07
N ILE A 155 -6.26 -10.50 11.24
CA ILE A 155 -6.83 -11.64 10.51
C ILE A 155 -7.25 -12.77 11.45
N VAL A 156 -6.45 -13.06 12.49
CA VAL A 156 -6.77 -14.12 13.45
C VAL A 156 -8.03 -13.78 14.24
N VAL A 157 -8.09 -12.60 14.83
CA VAL A 157 -9.22 -12.19 15.67
C VAL A 157 -10.52 -12.12 14.86
N ILE A 158 -10.49 -11.45 13.72
CA ILE A 158 -11.71 -11.23 12.92
C ILE A 158 -12.16 -12.55 12.25
N SER A 159 -11.24 -13.39 11.80
CA SER A 159 -11.60 -14.70 11.26
C SER A 159 -12.22 -15.60 12.34
N LEU A 160 -11.70 -15.62 13.56
CA LEU A 160 -12.28 -16.39 14.65
C LEU A 160 -13.67 -15.89 15.04
N MET A 161 -13.88 -14.59 15.07
CA MET A 161 -15.17 -13.97 15.37
C MET A 161 -16.21 -14.26 14.26
N THR A 162 -15.77 -14.27 13.00
CA THR A 162 -16.66 -14.46 11.85
C THR A 162 -16.90 -15.94 11.53
N TYR A 163 -15.95 -16.82 11.82
CA TYR A 163 -16.10 -18.26 11.60
C TYR A 163 -17.18 -18.88 12.52
N ARG A 164 -17.44 -18.27 13.65
CA ARG A 164 -18.41 -18.78 14.67
C ARG A 164 -19.88 -18.46 14.34
N LYS A 165 -20.11 -17.71 13.25
CA LYS A 165 -21.46 -17.47 12.71
C LYS A 165 -21.69 -18.32 11.46
#